data_0f45e7833c042837efe72357d9171d45
#
_entry.id   0f45e7833c042837efe72357d9171d45
#
_cell.length_a   1.000
_cell.length_b   1.000
_cell.length_c   1.000
_cell.angle_alpha   90.00
_cell.angle_beta   90.00
_cell.angle_gamma   90.00
#
_symmetry.space_group_name_H-M   'P 1'
#
loop_
_entity.id
_entity.type
_entity.pdbx_description
1 polymer ?
#
loop_
_entity_poly.entity_id
_entity_poly.type
_entity_poly.pdbx_seq_one_letter_code
_entity_poly.pdbx_strand_id
1 'polypeptide(L)'
;MPTRRSFAQGLVLGALALSATLAAGAARADQLADIKKKGTIVFGVLGTDEPNSFIDPKTRQLVGYEIDIATAVAKKIGVKPVFKQMSVSSRIPELQQGHVDALAATLTHNKERESQVDFALTHFVTGSKVMVRAGSGITALPQLAGKKVVTVRGGTQETNIRAAVPTAEVVTFENTQQAFQALRQGKGVAYVNDESSLLADYGKLGPAAKGFTILPTSIGKESIALGLRKGEKGLKAVVDQTLRELEASGAAEQLFNKWYGAGTRANIAKRSFKISTDKI
;
A
#
# COMPACT_ATOMS: atom_id res chain seq x y z
N MET A 1 31.90 89.77 -11.72
CA MET A 1 31.24 90.44 -10.56
C MET A 1 29.93 89.78 -10.25
N PRO A 2 29.59 89.81 -9.05
CA PRO A 2 29.20 88.64 -8.28
C PRO A 2 27.67 88.56 -8.20
N THR A 3 27.02 87.53 -7.72
CA THR A 3 26.77 87.21 -6.30
C THR A 3 25.75 86.13 -6.10
N ARG A 4 26.05 85.24 -5.13
CA ARG A 4 25.22 84.78 -4.02
C ARG A 4 24.03 83.85 -4.35
N ARG A 5 24.17 82.63 -3.96
CA ARG A 5 23.75 81.94 -2.69
C ARG A 5 22.26 82.07 -2.39
N SER A 6 21.60 80.92 -2.37
CA SER A 6 20.69 80.58 -1.25
C SER A 6 20.49 79.08 -1.19
N PHE A 7 20.79 78.55 -0.04
CA PHE A 7 20.48 77.23 0.46
C PHE A 7 18.97 77.07 0.66
N ALA A 8 18.40 76.02 0.15
CA ALA A 8 17.14 75.51 0.63
C ALA A 8 17.31 74.04 0.89
N GLN A 9 17.47 73.74 2.17
CA GLN A 9 17.38 72.40 2.69
C GLN A 9 15.92 71.95 2.61
N GLY A 10 15.64 71.01 1.68
CA GLY A 10 14.38 70.27 1.65
C GLY A 10 14.58 68.95 2.32
N LEU A 11 13.96 68.81 3.47
CA LEU A 11 13.84 67.54 4.22
C LEU A 11 13.12 66.51 3.35
N VAL A 12 13.83 65.53 2.83
CA VAL A 12 13.18 64.34 2.25
C VAL A 12 12.93 63.37 3.37
N LEU A 13 11.74 63.35 3.92
CA LEU A 13 11.22 62.26 4.75
C LEU A 13 11.11 61.02 3.87
N GLY A 14 12.10 60.15 4.01
CA GLY A 14 12.07 58.82 3.44
C GLY A 14 11.04 57.97 4.19
N ALA A 15 9.88 57.82 3.60
CA ALA A 15 8.92 56.80 4.01
C ALA A 15 9.52 55.43 3.64
N LEU A 16 10.21 54.80 4.59
CA LEU A 16 10.48 53.36 4.53
C LEU A 16 9.17 52.60 4.59
N ALA A 17 8.59 52.35 3.44
CA ALA A 17 7.53 51.33 3.30
C ALA A 17 8.19 49.97 3.63
N LEU A 18 8.03 49.59 4.88
CA LEU A 18 8.36 48.22 5.33
C LEU A 18 7.35 47.29 4.66
N SER A 19 7.68 46.83 3.47
CA SER A 19 6.97 45.76 2.77
C SER A 19 7.19 44.48 3.57
N ALA A 20 6.36 44.30 4.60
CA ALA A 20 6.19 42.99 5.22
C ALA A 20 5.55 42.09 4.16
N THR A 21 6.39 41.47 3.35
CA THR A 21 6.02 40.27 2.59
C THR A 21 5.66 39.21 3.62
N LEU A 22 4.37 39.19 4.00
CA LEU A 22 3.74 38.01 4.55
C LEU A 22 4.00 36.92 3.52
N ALA A 23 5.03 36.11 3.73
CA ALA A 23 5.13 34.80 3.19
C ALA A 23 3.95 34.03 3.78
N ALA A 24 2.78 34.22 3.19
CA ALA A 24 1.68 33.29 3.32
C ALA A 24 2.22 31.97 2.76
N GLY A 25 2.90 31.21 3.62
CA GLY A 25 3.09 29.80 3.36
C GLY A 25 1.70 29.33 2.98
N ALA A 26 1.53 28.97 1.70
CA ALA A 26 0.29 28.42 1.21
C ALA A 26 -0.04 27.28 2.18
N ALA A 27 -0.98 27.55 3.10
CA ALA A 27 -1.55 26.53 3.97
C ALA A 27 -2.09 25.51 2.97
N ARG A 28 -1.34 24.43 2.79
CA ARG A 28 -1.75 23.34 1.91
C ARG A 28 -3.11 22.96 2.41
N ALA A 29 -4.15 23.15 1.58
CA ALA A 29 -5.52 22.89 1.97
C ALA A 29 -5.54 21.50 2.61
N ASP A 30 -6.11 21.40 3.81
CA ASP A 30 -6.21 20.13 4.54
C ASP A 30 -7.00 19.17 3.66
N GLN A 31 -6.33 18.15 3.14
CA GLN A 31 -6.96 17.15 2.26
C GLN A 31 -8.26 16.61 2.85
N LEU A 32 -8.33 16.47 4.17
CA LEU A 32 -9.53 16.00 4.84
C LEU A 32 -10.70 17.00 4.67
N ALA A 33 -10.43 18.31 4.70
CA ALA A 33 -11.45 19.33 4.45
C ALA A 33 -11.96 19.27 3.00
N ASP A 34 -11.06 19.09 2.04
CA ASP A 34 -11.42 18.94 0.62
C ASP A 34 -12.25 17.67 0.37
N ILE A 35 -11.87 16.54 0.97
CA ILE A 35 -12.62 15.29 0.92
C ILE A 35 -14.03 15.47 1.49
N LYS A 36 -14.17 16.12 2.64
CA LYS A 36 -15.48 16.40 3.25
C LYS A 36 -16.33 17.30 2.37
N LYS A 37 -15.75 18.36 1.82
CA LYS A 37 -16.45 19.28 0.90
C LYS A 37 -16.91 18.58 -0.37
N LYS A 38 -16.08 17.71 -0.94
CA LYS A 38 -16.36 16.92 -2.14
C LYS A 38 -17.39 15.81 -1.88
N GLY A 39 -17.54 15.36 -0.63
CA GLY A 39 -18.43 14.27 -0.24
C GLY A 39 -17.96 12.88 -0.67
N THR A 40 -16.71 12.75 -1.17
CA THR A 40 -16.11 11.49 -1.61
C THR A 40 -14.64 11.41 -1.24
N ILE A 41 -14.17 10.19 -0.95
CA ILE A 41 -12.74 9.86 -0.82
C ILE A 41 -12.37 8.80 -1.86
N VAL A 42 -11.28 9.02 -2.59
CA VAL A 42 -10.80 8.10 -3.64
C VAL A 42 -9.68 7.23 -3.09
N PHE A 43 -9.91 5.93 -3.03
CA PHE A 43 -8.90 4.94 -2.65
C PHE A 43 -8.30 4.28 -3.88
N GLY A 44 -6.97 4.26 -3.97
CA GLY A 44 -6.25 3.39 -4.89
C GLY A 44 -6.22 1.96 -4.37
N VAL A 45 -6.60 0.99 -5.22
CA VAL A 45 -6.70 -0.43 -4.89
C VAL A 45 -6.15 -1.29 -6.01
N LEU A 46 -5.77 -2.55 -5.74
CA LEU A 46 -5.21 -3.42 -6.78
C LEU A 46 -6.28 -4.08 -7.64
N GLY A 47 -7.40 -4.51 -7.07
CA GLY A 47 -8.49 -5.18 -7.79
C GLY A 47 -8.20 -6.60 -8.29
N THR A 48 -6.98 -7.10 -8.10
CA THR A 48 -6.52 -8.42 -8.55
C THR A 48 -5.86 -9.24 -7.43
N ASP A 49 -5.80 -8.69 -6.22
CA ASP A 49 -5.09 -9.25 -5.06
C ASP A 49 -6.08 -9.79 -4.02
N GLU A 50 -6.53 -11.02 -4.21
CA GLU A 50 -7.38 -11.74 -3.24
C GLU A 50 -6.52 -12.23 -2.06
N PRO A 51 -6.99 -12.03 -0.81
CA PRO A 51 -8.29 -11.53 -0.40
C PRO A 51 -8.31 -10.04 0.01
N ASN A 52 -7.27 -9.26 -0.33
CA ASN A 52 -7.12 -7.85 0.04
C ASN A 52 -8.06 -6.92 -0.74
N SER A 53 -7.96 -6.95 -2.07
CA SER A 53 -8.83 -6.20 -2.99
C SER A 53 -8.93 -6.91 -4.33
N PHE A 54 -10.11 -7.41 -4.67
CA PHE A 54 -10.33 -8.19 -5.89
C PHE A 54 -11.78 -8.08 -6.39
N ILE A 55 -11.97 -8.44 -7.67
CA ILE A 55 -13.31 -8.55 -8.25
C ILE A 55 -13.86 -9.93 -7.92
N ASP A 56 -14.93 -9.98 -7.13
CA ASP A 56 -15.64 -11.23 -6.84
C ASP A 56 -16.22 -11.80 -8.14
N PRO A 57 -15.89 -13.05 -8.50
CA PRO A 57 -16.31 -13.62 -9.77
C PRO A 57 -17.82 -13.85 -9.90
N LYS A 58 -18.54 -13.97 -8.77
CA LYS A 58 -19.97 -14.20 -8.72
C LYS A 58 -20.77 -12.91 -8.80
N THR A 59 -20.40 -11.93 -7.96
CA THR A 59 -21.13 -10.66 -7.84
C THR A 59 -20.61 -9.58 -8.77
N ARG A 60 -19.41 -9.74 -9.33
CA ARG A 60 -18.68 -8.74 -10.14
C ARG A 60 -18.37 -7.45 -9.38
N GLN A 61 -18.50 -7.48 -8.07
CA GLN A 61 -18.20 -6.35 -7.19
C GLN A 61 -16.73 -6.37 -6.76
N LEU A 62 -16.17 -5.19 -6.57
CA LEU A 62 -14.87 -5.04 -5.92
C LEU A 62 -15.05 -5.24 -4.42
N VAL A 63 -14.37 -6.24 -3.88
CA VAL A 63 -14.48 -6.67 -2.49
C VAL A 63 -13.09 -6.99 -1.91
N GLY A 64 -13.00 -7.15 -0.60
CA GLY A 64 -11.77 -7.59 0.06
C GLY A 64 -11.57 -6.93 1.42
N TYR A 65 -10.55 -7.41 2.11
CA TYR A 65 -10.19 -6.95 3.45
C TYR A 65 -9.91 -5.44 3.48
N GLU A 66 -9.09 -4.94 2.55
CA GLU A 66 -8.76 -3.52 2.48
C GLU A 66 -9.92 -2.67 1.94
N ILE A 67 -10.82 -3.24 1.14
CA ILE A 67 -12.05 -2.57 0.69
C ILE A 67 -12.97 -2.30 1.89
N ASP A 68 -13.13 -3.28 2.78
CA ASP A 68 -13.92 -3.12 4.00
C ASP A 68 -13.30 -2.08 4.95
N ILE A 69 -11.96 -2.08 5.12
CA ILE A 69 -11.24 -1.07 5.92
C ILE A 69 -11.43 0.33 5.31
N ALA A 70 -11.21 0.49 4.01
CA ALA A 70 -11.38 1.77 3.31
C ALA A 70 -12.83 2.29 3.41
N THR A 71 -13.81 1.38 3.34
CA THR A 71 -15.22 1.71 3.54
C THR A 71 -15.50 2.20 4.97
N ALA A 72 -14.88 1.56 5.98
CA ALA A 72 -14.98 2.01 7.37
C ALA A 72 -14.37 3.41 7.57
N VAL A 73 -13.23 3.70 6.93
CA VAL A 73 -12.61 5.03 6.94
C VAL A 73 -13.53 6.07 6.30
N ALA A 74 -14.07 5.78 5.12
CA ALA A 74 -15.01 6.69 4.43
C ALA A 74 -16.24 6.98 5.29
N LYS A 75 -16.81 5.94 5.92
CA LYS A 75 -17.93 6.07 6.87
C LYS A 75 -17.58 6.97 8.06
N LYS A 76 -16.37 6.81 8.64
CA LYS A 76 -15.89 7.65 9.75
C LYS A 76 -15.75 9.12 9.37
N ILE A 77 -15.30 9.42 8.14
CA ILE A 77 -15.21 10.76 7.60
C ILE A 77 -16.62 11.36 7.29
N GLY A 78 -17.60 10.50 7.02
CA GLY A 78 -18.95 10.88 6.59
C GLY A 78 -19.09 11.11 5.08
N VAL A 79 -18.30 10.40 4.26
CA VAL A 79 -18.26 10.53 2.79
C VAL A 79 -18.41 9.17 2.10
N LYS A 80 -18.63 9.19 0.78
CA LYS A 80 -18.70 7.96 -0.03
C LYS A 80 -17.31 7.52 -0.47
N PRO A 81 -16.94 6.22 -0.36
CA PRO A 81 -15.72 5.70 -0.94
C PRO A 81 -15.86 5.57 -2.46
N VAL A 82 -14.80 5.91 -3.17
CA VAL A 82 -14.61 5.66 -4.61
C VAL A 82 -13.32 4.84 -4.74
N PHE A 83 -13.35 3.76 -5.52
CA PHE A 83 -12.20 2.88 -5.68
C PHE A 83 -11.65 2.98 -7.11
N LYS A 84 -10.34 3.30 -7.21
CA LYS A 84 -9.61 3.36 -8.48
C LYS A 84 -8.63 2.18 -8.53
N GLN A 85 -8.84 1.27 -9.46
CA GLN A 85 -7.91 0.15 -9.65
C GLN A 85 -6.60 0.62 -10.30
N MET A 86 -5.49 0.03 -9.86
CA MET A 86 -4.15 0.37 -10.33
C MET A 86 -3.18 -0.82 -10.25
N SER A 87 -2.03 -0.69 -10.93
CA SER A 87 -0.93 -1.66 -10.80
C SER A 87 -0.16 -1.45 -9.50
N VAL A 88 0.60 -2.47 -9.09
CA VAL A 88 1.45 -2.40 -7.88
C VAL A 88 2.51 -1.30 -8.02
N SER A 89 3.10 -1.14 -9.21
CA SER A 89 4.14 -0.14 -9.47
C SER A 89 3.61 1.30 -9.55
N SER A 90 2.33 1.51 -9.86
CA SER A 90 1.75 2.85 -9.96
C SER A 90 1.21 3.42 -8.64
N ARG A 91 1.14 2.62 -7.57
CA ARG A 91 0.56 3.03 -6.28
C ARG A 91 1.07 4.37 -5.76
N ILE A 92 2.37 4.47 -5.52
CA ILE A 92 2.99 5.68 -4.96
C ILE A 92 2.91 6.86 -5.92
N PRO A 93 3.24 6.73 -7.23
CA PRO A 93 3.06 7.81 -8.20
C PRO A 93 1.63 8.36 -8.26
N GLU A 94 0.62 7.52 -8.32
CA GLU A 94 -0.80 7.93 -8.36
C GLU A 94 -1.22 8.70 -7.11
N LEU A 95 -0.73 8.27 -5.92
CA LEU A 95 -0.98 8.97 -4.67
C LEU A 95 -0.30 10.35 -4.64
N GLN A 96 0.98 10.42 -5.04
CA GLN A 96 1.76 11.67 -5.04
C GLN A 96 1.18 12.70 -5.99
N GLN A 97 0.67 12.27 -7.15
CA GLN A 97 0.03 13.13 -8.14
C GLN A 97 -1.38 13.58 -7.74
N GLY A 98 -1.93 13.04 -6.64
CA GLY A 98 -3.28 13.38 -6.16
C GLY A 98 -4.41 12.74 -6.96
N HIS A 99 -4.11 11.73 -7.78
CA HIS A 99 -5.13 10.98 -8.52
C HIS A 99 -5.98 10.10 -7.61
N VAL A 100 -5.46 9.79 -6.41
CA VAL A 100 -6.17 9.13 -5.33
C VAL A 100 -5.86 9.85 -4.01
N ASP A 101 -6.75 9.72 -3.03
CA ASP A 101 -6.62 10.36 -1.72
C ASP A 101 -5.84 9.50 -0.73
N ALA A 102 -5.98 8.19 -0.84
CA ALA A 102 -5.28 7.20 -0.03
C ALA A 102 -5.07 5.90 -0.82
N LEU A 103 -4.14 5.06 -0.36
CA LEU A 103 -3.91 3.72 -0.91
C LEU A 103 -4.41 2.66 0.08
N ALA A 104 -5.31 1.81 -0.37
CA ALA A 104 -5.71 0.56 0.26
C ALA A 104 -5.36 -0.57 -0.73
N ALA A 105 -4.05 -0.82 -0.90
CA ALA A 105 -3.49 -1.52 -2.05
C ALA A 105 -2.31 -2.42 -1.68
N THR A 106 -2.39 -3.09 -0.54
CA THR A 106 -1.37 -4.02 -0.02
C THR A 106 0.02 -3.36 -0.02
N LEU A 107 0.09 -2.15 0.57
CA LEU A 107 1.31 -1.36 0.56
C LEU A 107 2.14 -1.65 1.81
N THR A 108 3.24 -2.36 1.65
CA THR A 108 4.20 -2.62 2.72
C THR A 108 4.82 -1.31 3.20
N HIS A 109 4.72 -1.04 4.48
CA HIS A 109 5.37 0.04 5.18
C HIS A 109 6.86 -0.29 5.38
N ASN A 110 7.75 0.50 4.80
CA ASN A 110 9.19 0.40 4.98
C ASN A 110 9.85 1.80 4.87
N LYS A 111 11.10 1.89 5.30
CA LYS A 111 11.86 3.17 5.35
C LYS A 111 12.02 3.85 3.99
N GLU A 112 12.18 3.08 2.93
CA GLU A 112 12.31 3.62 1.57
C GLU A 112 11.03 4.36 1.18
N ARG A 113 9.87 3.72 1.38
CA ARG A 113 8.57 4.30 1.06
C ARG A 113 8.15 5.43 2.00
N GLU A 114 8.61 5.42 3.27
CA GLU A 114 8.41 6.54 4.19
C GLU A 114 9.00 7.86 3.69
N SER A 115 10.05 7.82 2.89
CA SER A 115 10.60 9.03 2.27
C SER A 115 9.62 9.67 1.27
N GLN A 116 8.70 8.90 0.71
CA GLN A 116 7.82 9.27 -0.40
C GLN A 116 6.38 9.52 0.02
N VAL A 117 5.88 8.76 1.00
CA VAL A 117 4.48 8.78 1.47
C VAL A 117 4.44 8.66 3.00
N ASP A 118 3.31 9.04 3.60
CA ASP A 118 3.02 8.73 5.00
C ASP A 118 2.21 7.43 5.08
N PHE A 119 2.34 6.74 6.20
CA PHE A 119 1.61 5.51 6.48
C PHE A 119 0.68 5.67 7.67
N ALA A 120 -0.49 5.09 7.58
CA ALA A 120 -1.36 4.86 8.73
C ALA A 120 -0.81 3.72 9.61
N LEU A 121 -1.54 3.36 10.67
CA LEU A 121 -1.22 2.18 11.46
C LEU A 121 -1.20 0.92 10.59
N THR A 122 -0.27 0.01 10.90
CA THR A 122 -0.24 -1.32 10.28
C THR A 122 -1.51 -2.07 10.60
N HIS A 123 -2.24 -2.46 9.56
CA HIS A 123 -3.51 -3.18 9.69
C HIS A 123 -3.41 -4.67 9.35
N PHE A 124 -2.31 -5.10 8.73
CA PHE A 124 -2.03 -6.50 8.44
C PHE A 124 -0.53 -6.78 8.51
N VAL A 125 -0.16 -7.96 9.02
CA VAL A 125 1.24 -8.42 9.05
C VAL A 125 1.32 -9.80 8.44
N THR A 126 2.24 -9.97 7.50
CA THR A 126 2.52 -11.22 6.81
C THR A 126 4.02 -11.34 6.53
N GLY A 127 4.42 -12.29 5.73
CA GLY A 127 5.80 -12.42 5.25
C GLY A 127 5.83 -12.73 3.77
N SER A 128 6.88 -12.30 3.08
CA SER A 128 7.14 -12.77 1.71
C SER A 128 7.56 -14.22 1.74
N LYS A 129 6.89 -15.08 0.96
CA LYS A 129 7.20 -16.49 0.80
C LYS A 129 7.28 -16.89 -0.67
N VAL A 130 7.68 -18.14 -0.89
CA VAL A 130 7.90 -18.68 -2.23
C VAL A 130 7.00 -19.90 -2.44
N MET A 131 6.15 -19.86 -3.47
CA MET A 131 5.42 -21.01 -3.97
C MET A 131 6.20 -21.65 -5.12
N VAL A 132 6.38 -22.95 -5.08
CA VAL A 132 7.07 -23.74 -6.12
C VAL A 132 6.17 -24.84 -6.66
N ARG A 133 6.50 -25.39 -7.83
CA ARG A 133 5.84 -26.61 -8.31
C ARG A 133 6.28 -27.82 -7.48
N ALA A 134 5.33 -28.61 -7.03
CA ALA A 134 5.64 -29.93 -6.45
C ALA A 134 6.37 -30.80 -7.49
N GLY A 135 7.34 -31.57 -7.05
CA GLY A 135 8.17 -32.37 -7.95
C GLY A 135 9.27 -31.59 -8.70
N SER A 136 9.40 -30.26 -8.48
CA SER A 136 10.51 -29.46 -9.02
C SER A 136 11.86 -29.78 -8.37
N GLY A 137 11.88 -30.53 -7.27
CA GLY A 137 13.05 -30.77 -6.43
C GLY A 137 13.47 -29.55 -5.58
N ILE A 138 12.70 -28.45 -5.63
CA ILE A 138 12.99 -27.23 -4.87
C ILE A 138 12.30 -27.31 -3.51
N THR A 139 13.10 -27.40 -2.45
CA THR A 139 12.65 -27.46 -1.05
C THR A 139 13.22 -26.32 -0.21
N ALA A 140 14.20 -25.57 -0.75
CA ALA A 140 14.86 -24.46 -0.05
C ALA A 140 15.29 -23.37 -1.04
N LEU A 141 15.45 -22.14 -0.54
CA LEU A 141 15.78 -20.95 -1.32
C LEU A 141 17.06 -21.08 -2.17
N PRO A 142 18.18 -21.66 -1.68
CA PRO A 142 19.41 -21.76 -2.49
C PRO A 142 19.22 -22.52 -3.81
N GLN A 143 18.26 -23.41 -3.88
CA GLN A 143 17.95 -24.18 -5.09
C GLN A 143 17.29 -23.35 -6.21
N LEU A 144 16.93 -22.09 -5.92
CA LEU A 144 16.44 -21.13 -6.90
C LEU A 144 17.56 -20.41 -7.67
N ALA A 145 18.83 -20.63 -7.30
CA ALA A 145 20.00 -20.07 -7.99
C ALA A 145 19.96 -20.42 -9.48
N GLY A 146 20.08 -19.40 -10.36
CA GLY A 146 20.03 -19.54 -11.81
C GLY A 146 18.66 -19.94 -12.38
N LYS A 147 17.60 -19.97 -11.56
CA LYS A 147 16.26 -20.35 -12.02
C LYS A 147 15.36 -19.14 -12.16
N LYS A 148 14.36 -19.24 -13.06
CA LYS A 148 13.33 -18.22 -13.24
C LYS A 148 12.36 -18.20 -12.08
N VAL A 149 12.31 -17.06 -11.38
CA VAL A 149 11.41 -16.78 -10.28
C VAL A 149 10.49 -15.64 -10.69
N VAL A 150 9.18 -15.85 -10.61
CA VAL A 150 8.20 -14.82 -11.01
C VAL A 150 7.69 -14.07 -9.78
N THR A 151 7.43 -12.78 -9.96
CA THR A 151 6.84 -11.91 -8.93
C THR A 151 6.14 -10.71 -9.58
N VAL A 152 5.67 -9.76 -8.78
CA VAL A 152 4.97 -8.56 -9.25
C VAL A 152 5.91 -7.36 -9.22
N ARG A 153 5.92 -6.59 -10.30
CA ARG A 153 6.72 -5.37 -10.44
C ARG A 153 6.33 -4.33 -9.39
N GLY A 154 7.35 -3.73 -8.73
CA GLY A 154 7.14 -2.69 -7.71
C GLY A 154 6.69 -3.22 -6.34
N GLY A 155 6.64 -4.54 -6.16
CA GLY A 155 6.46 -5.20 -4.87
C GLY A 155 7.78 -5.35 -4.11
N THR A 156 7.73 -5.35 -2.78
CA THR A 156 8.87 -5.69 -1.91
C THR A 156 9.37 -7.10 -2.14
N GLN A 157 8.52 -7.99 -2.63
CA GLN A 157 8.83 -9.37 -2.96
C GLN A 157 9.93 -9.49 -4.02
N GLU A 158 9.99 -8.54 -4.97
CA GLU A 158 11.07 -8.47 -5.95
C GLU A 158 12.43 -8.18 -5.28
N THR A 159 12.48 -7.17 -4.40
CA THR A 159 13.67 -6.83 -3.64
C THR A 159 14.09 -7.96 -2.70
N ASN A 160 13.11 -8.55 -2.01
CA ASN A 160 13.34 -9.63 -1.05
C ASN A 160 13.94 -10.89 -1.70
N ILE A 161 13.42 -11.32 -2.87
CA ILE A 161 13.98 -12.50 -3.55
C ILE A 161 15.36 -12.22 -4.15
N ARG A 162 15.60 -11.02 -4.68
CA ARG A 162 16.94 -10.64 -5.18
C ARG A 162 17.98 -10.60 -4.07
N ALA A 163 17.58 -10.19 -2.86
CA ALA A 163 18.47 -10.21 -1.69
C ALA A 163 18.70 -11.65 -1.18
N ALA A 164 17.65 -12.48 -1.12
CA ALA A 164 17.74 -13.84 -0.60
C ALA A 164 18.45 -14.81 -1.55
N VAL A 165 18.29 -14.62 -2.87
CA VAL A 165 18.91 -15.46 -3.92
C VAL A 165 19.39 -14.55 -5.06
N PRO A 166 20.58 -13.92 -4.93
CA PRO A 166 21.06 -12.92 -5.89
C PRO A 166 21.22 -13.42 -7.32
N THR A 167 21.42 -14.72 -7.48
CA THR A 167 21.63 -15.37 -8.80
C THR A 167 20.31 -15.87 -9.42
N ALA A 168 19.16 -15.70 -8.77
CA ALA A 168 17.88 -16.05 -9.37
C ALA A 168 17.54 -15.09 -10.54
N GLU A 169 16.99 -15.64 -11.63
CA GLU A 169 16.46 -14.87 -12.74
C GLU A 169 15.05 -14.37 -12.38
N VAL A 170 14.94 -13.15 -11.85
CA VAL A 170 13.65 -12.59 -11.42
C VAL A 170 12.91 -11.95 -12.59
N VAL A 171 11.72 -12.49 -12.91
CA VAL A 171 10.82 -12.03 -13.96
C VAL A 171 9.59 -11.40 -13.31
N THR A 172 9.29 -10.14 -13.63
CA THR A 172 8.18 -9.39 -13.04
C THR A 172 6.97 -9.29 -13.96
N PHE A 173 5.79 -9.30 -13.35
CA PHE A 173 4.49 -9.15 -14.02
C PHE A 173 3.76 -7.90 -13.44
N GLU A 174 2.75 -7.41 -14.16
CA GLU A 174 2.03 -6.20 -13.75
C GLU A 174 1.12 -6.40 -12.53
N ASN A 175 0.61 -7.62 -12.32
CA ASN A 175 -0.28 -7.93 -11.21
C ASN A 175 -0.14 -9.38 -10.73
N THR A 176 -0.74 -9.65 -9.57
CA THR A 176 -0.67 -10.95 -8.87
C THR A 176 -1.25 -12.08 -9.70
N GLN A 177 -2.36 -11.85 -10.41
CA GLN A 177 -2.98 -12.89 -11.25
C GLN A 177 -2.07 -13.32 -12.39
N GLN A 178 -1.41 -12.37 -13.08
CA GLN A 178 -0.48 -12.68 -14.16
C GLN A 178 0.74 -13.44 -13.64
N ALA A 179 1.33 -13.03 -12.51
CA ALA A 179 2.47 -13.70 -11.91
C ALA A 179 2.12 -15.15 -11.50
N PHE A 180 0.96 -15.34 -10.85
CA PHE A 180 0.49 -16.68 -10.50
C PHE A 180 0.21 -17.56 -11.74
N GLN A 181 -0.41 -17.02 -12.78
CA GLN A 181 -0.59 -17.74 -14.03
C GLN A 181 0.74 -18.11 -14.71
N ALA A 182 1.75 -17.24 -14.63
CA ALA A 182 3.08 -17.55 -15.15
C ALA A 182 3.70 -18.75 -14.45
N LEU A 183 3.59 -18.87 -13.11
CA LEU A 183 3.99 -20.09 -12.38
C LEU A 183 3.22 -21.31 -12.88
N ARG A 184 1.88 -21.20 -12.99
CA ARG A 184 1.03 -22.31 -13.45
C ARG A 184 1.38 -22.81 -14.85
N GLN A 185 1.73 -21.89 -15.75
CA GLN A 185 2.14 -22.18 -17.13
C GLN A 185 3.60 -22.63 -17.26
N GLY A 186 4.36 -22.68 -16.17
CA GLY A 186 5.78 -23.07 -16.21
C GLY A 186 6.72 -22.00 -16.76
N LYS A 187 6.29 -20.73 -16.83
CA LYS A 187 7.15 -19.61 -17.25
C LYS A 187 8.17 -19.23 -16.19
N GLY A 188 8.01 -19.74 -14.97
CA GLY A 188 8.95 -19.71 -13.85
C GLY A 188 8.76 -20.96 -13.00
N VAL A 189 9.80 -21.33 -12.25
CA VAL A 189 9.76 -22.49 -11.34
C VAL A 189 9.19 -22.14 -9.97
N ALA A 190 9.18 -20.84 -9.63
CA ALA A 190 8.74 -20.31 -8.36
C ALA A 190 8.00 -18.98 -8.53
N TYR A 191 7.08 -18.69 -7.61
CA TYR A 191 6.35 -17.42 -7.48
C TYR A 191 6.51 -16.87 -6.07
N VAL A 192 6.94 -15.62 -5.98
CA VAL A 192 7.11 -14.92 -4.72
C VAL A 192 5.99 -13.93 -4.52
N ASN A 193 5.32 -14.03 -3.37
CA ASN A 193 4.28 -13.08 -2.96
C ASN A 193 4.14 -13.11 -1.43
N ASP A 194 3.23 -12.30 -0.90
CA ASP A 194 2.82 -12.36 0.50
C ASP A 194 2.22 -13.73 0.82
N GLU A 195 2.58 -14.30 1.96
CA GLU A 195 2.08 -15.61 2.37
C GLU A 195 0.55 -15.69 2.33
N SER A 196 -0.13 -14.64 2.79
CA SER A 196 -1.59 -14.57 2.78
C SER A 196 -2.20 -14.66 1.37
N SER A 197 -1.58 -13.98 0.39
CA SER A 197 -1.99 -14.05 -1.02
C SER A 197 -1.63 -15.40 -1.64
N LEU A 198 -0.45 -15.97 -1.30
CA LEU A 198 -0.07 -17.32 -1.76
C LEU A 198 -1.02 -18.40 -1.23
N LEU A 199 -1.46 -18.29 0.02
CA LEU A 199 -2.44 -19.22 0.61
C LEU A 199 -3.79 -19.11 -0.11
N ALA A 200 -4.27 -17.90 -0.42
CA ALA A 200 -5.48 -17.70 -1.18
C ALA A 200 -5.36 -18.28 -2.62
N ASP A 201 -4.22 -18.04 -3.27
CA ASP A 201 -3.93 -18.60 -4.60
C ASP A 201 -3.86 -20.13 -4.57
N TYR A 202 -3.26 -20.70 -3.51
CA TYR A 202 -3.24 -22.14 -3.29
C TYR A 202 -4.66 -22.69 -3.10
N GLY A 203 -5.49 -22.02 -2.33
CA GLY A 203 -6.89 -22.39 -2.13
C GLY A 203 -7.74 -22.34 -3.41
N LYS A 204 -7.41 -21.46 -4.38
CA LYS A 204 -8.08 -21.40 -5.70
C LYS A 204 -7.82 -22.64 -6.56
N LEU A 205 -6.72 -23.33 -6.31
CA LEU A 205 -6.32 -24.48 -7.12
C LEU A 205 -7.20 -25.72 -6.86
N GLY A 206 -7.86 -25.80 -5.69
CA GLY A 206 -8.65 -26.98 -5.33
C GLY A 206 -7.79 -28.27 -5.44
N PRO A 207 -8.26 -29.32 -6.14
CA PRO A 207 -7.49 -30.56 -6.31
C PRO A 207 -6.11 -30.39 -6.99
N ALA A 208 -5.91 -29.33 -7.79
CA ALA A 208 -4.63 -29.05 -8.43
C ALA A 208 -3.59 -28.46 -7.45
N ALA A 209 -3.98 -28.11 -6.24
CA ALA A 209 -3.07 -27.59 -5.21
C ALA A 209 -1.94 -28.56 -4.87
N LYS A 210 -2.17 -29.88 -4.96
CA LYS A 210 -1.14 -30.92 -4.79
C LYS A 210 0.05 -30.77 -5.75
N GLY A 211 -0.12 -30.02 -6.84
CA GLY A 211 0.94 -29.69 -7.80
C GLY A 211 1.85 -28.54 -7.38
N PHE A 212 1.62 -27.94 -6.20
CA PHE A 212 2.37 -26.79 -5.69
C PHE A 212 2.70 -26.94 -4.21
N THR A 213 3.73 -26.22 -3.76
CA THR A 213 4.13 -26.16 -2.34
C THR A 213 4.60 -24.74 -2.02
N ILE A 214 4.21 -24.24 -0.86
CA ILE A 214 4.74 -22.97 -0.32
C ILE A 214 5.91 -23.34 0.59
N LEU A 215 7.11 -22.80 0.28
CA LEU A 215 8.28 -23.02 1.11
C LEU A 215 8.08 -22.40 2.50
N PRO A 216 8.55 -23.06 3.58
CA PRO A 216 8.31 -22.61 4.95
C PRO A 216 9.06 -21.32 5.29
N THR A 217 10.21 -21.07 4.63
CA THR A 217 11.08 -19.93 4.91
C THR A 217 10.45 -18.63 4.40
N SER A 218 10.28 -17.65 5.30
CA SER A 218 9.96 -16.28 4.92
C SER A 218 11.23 -15.53 4.51
N ILE A 219 11.15 -14.72 3.45
CA ILE A 219 12.26 -13.93 2.93
C ILE A 219 12.11 -12.43 3.22
N GLY A 220 11.09 -12.05 3.98
CA GLY A 220 10.86 -10.66 4.42
C GLY A 220 9.59 -10.56 5.25
N LYS A 221 9.60 -9.62 6.20
CA LYS A 221 8.38 -9.22 6.93
C LYS A 221 7.64 -8.18 6.10
N GLU A 222 6.34 -8.32 6.02
CA GLU A 222 5.45 -7.40 5.31
C GLU A 222 4.45 -6.78 6.30
N SER A 223 4.70 -5.53 6.69
CA SER A 223 3.80 -4.73 7.51
C SER A 223 2.95 -3.87 6.60
N ILE A 224 1.70 -4.24 6.38
CA ILE A 224 0.80 -3.60 5.42
C ILE A 224 0.04 -2.47 6.10
N ALA A 225 0.08 -1.28 5.48
CA ALA A 225 -0.60 -0.09 5.97
C ALA A 225 -1.22 0.72 4.82
N LEU A 226 -2.24 1.53 5.14
CA LEU A 226 -2.76 2.48 4.16
C LEU A 226 -1.72 3.57 3.90
N GLY A 227 -1.49 3.86 2.62
CA GLY A 227 -0.61 4.94 2.18
C GLY A 227 -1.35 6.27 2.05
N LEU A 228 -0.72 7.35 2.49
CA LEU A 228 -1.26 8.71 2.48
C LEU A 228 -0.21 9.66 1.88
N ARG A 229 -0.63 10.77 1.27
CA ARG A 229 0.33 11.79 0.86
C ARG A 229 1.08 12.34 2.08
N LYS A 230 2.33 12.72 1.86
CA LYS A 230 3.18 13.32 2.91
C LYS A 230 2.53 14.57 3.49
N GLY A 231 2.49 14.61 4.83
CA GLY A 231 2.06 15.77 5.58
C GLY A 231 0.55 15.91 5.77
N GLU A 232 -0.26 14.97 5.29
CA GLU A 232 -1.73 14.99 5.43
C GLU A 232 -2.17 14.52 6.83
N LYS A 233 -1.77 15.29 7.86
CA LYS A 233 -1.95 14.93 9.28
C LYS A 233 -3.41 14.74 9.68
N GLY A 234 -4.32 15.56 9.14
CA GLY A 234 -5.76 15.48 9.42
C GLY A 234 -6.34 14.16 8.92
N LEU A 235 -6.08 13.79 7.67
CA LEU A 235 -6.53 12.52 7.09
C LEU A 235 -5.91 11.33 7.82
N LYS A 236 -4.58 11.38 8.08
CA LYS A 236 -3.89 10.32 8.84
C LYS A 236 -4.51 10.09 10.21
N ALA A 237 -4.81 11.16 10.96
CA ALA A 237 -5.40 11.06 12.29
C ALA A 237 -6.76 10.33 12.27
N VAL A 238 -7.63 10.63 11.29
CA VAL A 238 -8.94 9.97 11.15
C VAL A 238 -8.78 8.52 10.74
N VAL A 239 -7.86 8.21 9.81
CA VAL A 239 -7.57 6.83 9.40
C VAL A 239 -7.06 6.01 10.60
N ASP A 240 -6.06 6.52 11.32
CA ASP A 240 -5.49 5.85 12.49
C ASP A 240 -6.53 5.66 13.61
N GLN A 241 -7.40 6.64 13.83
CA GLN A 241 -8.49 6.52 14.78
C GLN A 241 -9.47 5.42 14.37
N THR A 242 -9.86 5.37 13.09
CA THR A 242 -10.74 4.32 12.57
C THR A 242 -10.14 2.94 12.79
N LEU A 243 -8.86 2.77 12.49
CA LEU A 243 -8.16 1.51 12.68
C LEU A 243 -8.10 1.09 14.16
N ARG A 244 -7.84 2.02 15.09
CA ARG A 244 -7.89 1.74 16.54
C ARG A 244 -9.28 1.34 16.99
N GLU A 245 -10.32 1.98 16.49
CA GLU A 245 -11.71 1.64 16.83
C GLU A 245 -12.11 0.26 16.30
N LEU A 246 -11.67 -0.11 15.08
CA LEU A 246 -11.87 -1.47 14.55
C LEU A 246 -11.19 -2.51 15.44
N GLU A 247 -9.97 -2.25 15.93
CA GLU A 247 -9.27 -3.16 16.82
C GLU A 247 -9.96 -3.25 18.19
N ALA A 248 -10.29 -2.11 18.80
CA ALA A 248 -10.88 -2.06 20.13
C ALA A 248 -12.28 -2.67 20.21
N SER A 249 -13.07 -2.57 19.14
CA SER A 249 -14.43 -3.15 19.07
C SER A 249 -14.45 -4.64 18.70
N GLY A 250 -13.32 -5.24 18.35
CA GLY A 250 -13.25 -6.60 17.81
C GLY A 250 -13.64 -6.71 16.32
N ALA A 251 -14.00 -5.61 15.66
CA ALA A 251 -14.35 -5.62 14.25
C ALA A 251 -13.16 -6.00 13.35
N ALA A 252 -11.93 -5.66 13.75
CA ALA A 252 -10.71 -6.07 13.03
C ALA A 252 -10.57 -7.60 12.99
N GLU A 253 -10.90 -8.31 14.07
CA GLU A 253 -10.91 -9.78 14.11
C GLU A 253 -12.01 -10.35 13.20
N GLN A 254 -13.20 -9.74 13.20
CA GLN A 254 -14.30 -10.16 12.34
C GLN A 254 -13.95 -9.99 10.86
N LEU A 255 -13.31 -8.86 10.49
CA LEU A 255 -12.82 -8.62 9.13
C LEU A 255 -11.74 -9.62 8.72
N PHE A 256 -10.79 -9.92 9.62
CA PHE A 256 -9.80 -10.95 9.38
C PHE A 256 -10.48 -12.32 9.13
N ASN A 257 -11.38 -12.73 10.00
CA ASN A 257 -12.07 -14.02 9.87
C ASN A 257 -12.90 -14.10 8.59
N LYS A 258 -13.55 -13.01 8.19
CA LYS A 258 -14.34 -12.93 6.95
C LYS A 258 -13.49 -13.20 5.70
N TRP A 259 -12.25 -12.68 5.66
CA TRP A 259 -11.44 -12.69 4.44
C TRP A 259 -10.30 -13.71 4.45
N TYR A 260 -9.76 -14.03 5.63
CA TYR A 260 -8.62 -14.91 5.78
C TYR A 260 -8.88 -16.14 6.64
N GLY A 261 -9.91 -16.09 7.48
CA GLY A 261 -10.19 -17.09 8.51
C GLY A 261 -10.54 -18.47 7.98
N ALA A 262 -10.89 -19.36 8.88
CA ALA A 262 -11.28 -20.73 8.58
C ALA A 262 -12.44 -20.79 7.58
N GLY A 263 -12.33 -21.66 6.59
CA GLY A 263 -13.31 -21.81 5.51
C GLY A 263 -13.17 -20.83 4.34
N THR A 264 -12.31 -19.80 4.44
CA THR A 264 -11.93 -18.96 3.29
C THR A 264 -10.87 -19.64 2.44
N ARG A 265 -10.53 -19.05 1.28
CA ARG A 265 -9.45 -19.59 0.44
C ARG A 265 -8.07 -19.52 1.11
N ALA A 266 -7.80 -18.48 1.90
CA ALA A 266 -6.55 -18.35 2.64
C ALA A 266 -6.49 -19.30 3.83
N ASN A 267 -7.62 -19.61 4.44
CA ASN A 267 -7.81 -20.58 5.52
C ASN A 267 -6.79 -20.46 6.68
N ILE A 268 -6.55 -19.22 7.13
CA ILE A 268 -5.63 -18.93 8.23
C ILE A 268 -6.41 -19.08 9.54
N ALA A 269 -5.99 -20.04 10.37
CA ALA A 269 -6.74 -20.43 11.56
C ALA A 269 -6.89 -19.32 12.61
N LYS A 270 -5.89 -18.41 12.73
CA LYS A 270 -5.87 -17.36 13.75
C LYS A 270 -5.09 -16.16 13.28
N ARG A 271 -5.60 -14.96 13.58
CA ARG A 271 -4.86 -13.71 13.40
C ARG A 271 -3.69 -13.64 14.40
N SER A 272 -2.47 -13.45 13.91
CA SER A 272 -1.24 -13.41 14.72
C SER A 272 -0.76 -12.00 15.07
N PHE A 273 -1.48 -10.97 14.67
CA PHE A 273 -1.14 -9.56 14.86
C PHE A 273 -2.33 -8.76 15.39
N LYS A 274 -2.07 -7.54 15.85
CA LYS A 274 -3.06 -6.50 16.13
C LYS A 274 -2.77 -5.27 15.30
N ILE A 275 -3.78 -4.47 15.02
CA ILE A 275 -3.59 -3.15 14.39
C ILE A 275 -2.78 -2.29 15.34
N SER A 276 -1.61 -1.84 14.90
CA SER A 276 -0.67 -1.14 15.77
C SER A 276 0.35 -0.32 14.97
N THR A 277 1.17 0.44 15.68
CA THR A 277 2.39 1.00 15.12
C THR A 277 3.44 -0.10 15.10
N ASP A 278 3.71 -0.63 13.92
CA ASP A 278 4.81 -1.57 13.74
C ASP A 278 6.15 -0.83 13.78
N LYS A 279 7.13 -1.40 14.50
CA LYS A 279 8.51 -0.96 14.37
C LYS A 279 9.07 -1.59 13.09
N ILE A 280 9.42 -0.77 12.15
CA ILE A 280 9.99 -1.12 10.84
C ILE A 280 11.50 -1.29 10.97
#